data_2e98994fa870548719a35bb0fc94c4f3
#
_entry.id   2e98994fa870548719a35bb0fc94c4f3
#
_cell.length_a   1.000
_cell.length_b   1.000
_cell.length_c   1.000
_cell.angle_alpha   90.00
_cell.angle_beta   90.00
_cell.angle_gamma   90.00
#
_symmetry.space_group_name_H-M   'P 1'
#
loop_
_entity.id
_entity.type
_entity.pdbx_description
1 polymer ?
#
loop_
_entity_poly.entity_id
_entity_poly.type
_entity_poly.pdbx_seq_one_letter_code
_entity_poly.pdbx_strand_id
1 'polypeptide(L)'
;MACEREIAWYDNVPLLSYGVLRGHCRNCQVRIPLVYPAVEFVTAVLIAGCVLAFGLTVEAAVAAFFCAVLVAVSAIDLEHRIIPNRIVLPATALVLVANMARDLSPEWALAALAGSGFLFAAALVYPAGMGMGDVKLALFMGAALGRTVSVALMVGMLAAMIPGIYLLARHGSKARKMGIPFGPFLAIGSVVALFWGDAILNAYLTTLH
;
A
#
# COMPACT_ATOMS: atom_id res chain seq x y z
N MET A 1 -19.62 17.75 3.56
CA MET A 1 -20.34 16.51 3.96
C MET A 1 -21.80 16.71 3.68
N ALA A 2 -22.53 15.74 3.13
CA ALA A 2 -23.93 15.91 2.73
C ALA A 2 -24.92 15.77 3.89
N CYS A 3 -24.49 15.32 5.06
CA CYS A 3 -25.31 15.15 6.24
C CYS A 3 -24.53 15.64 7.48
N GLU A 4 -25.11 16.56 8.24
CA GLU A 4 -24.49 17.14 9.45
C GLU A 4 -24.85 16.36 10.73
N ARG A 5 -25.63 15.27 10.62
CA ARG A 5 -26.00 14.44 11.76
C ARG A 5 -24.91 13.42 12.08
N GLU A 6 -24.70 13.16 13.36
CA GLU A 6 -23.82 12.09 13.82
C GLU A 6 -24.30 10.72 13.34
N ILE A 7 -23.37 9.87 12.97
CA ILE A 7 -23.66 8.50 12.58
C ILE A 7 -23.90 7.68 13.85
N ALA A 8 -25.02 6.95 13.91
CA ALA A 8 -25.29 6.09 15.05
C ALA A 8 -24.23 4.98 15.13
N TRP A 9 -23.81 4.62 16.35
CA TRP A 9 -22.73 3.65 16.57
C TRP A 9 -22.97 2.29 15.86
N TYR A 10 -24.24 1.84 15.78
CA TYR A 10 -24.61 0.62 15.07
C TYR A 10 -24.57 0.75 13.54
N ASP A 11 -24.61 1.95 13.00
CA ASP A 11 -24.41 2.23 11.57
C ASP A 11 -22.93 2.35 11.21
N ASN A 12 -22.03 2.27 12.19
CA ASN A 12 -20.58 2.31 11.99
C ASN A 12 -19.94 0.90 11.97
N VAL A 13 -20.77 -0.15 11.85
CA VAL A 13 -20.25 -1.52 11.68
C VAL A 13 -19.82 -1.72 10.23
N PRO A 14 -18.51 -1.98 9.97
CA PRO A 14 -17.98 -2.09 8.62
C PRO A 14 -18.74 -3.12 7.78
N LEU A 15 -18.93 -2.84 6.49
CA LEU A 15 -19.59 -3.68 5.50
C LEU A 15 -21.07 -4.00 5.80
N LEU A 16 -21.40 -4.38 7.05
CA LEU A 16 -22.78 -4.75 7.44
C LEU A 16 -23.72 -3.55 7.29
N SER A 17 -23.33 -2.40 7.79
CA SER A 17 -24.15 -1.19 7.71
C SER A 17 -24.37 -0.75 6.27
N TYR A 18 -23.34 -0.87 5.42
CA TYR A 18 -23.48 -0.58 4.00
C TYR A 18 -24.49 -1.53 3.33
N GLY A 19 -24.45 -2.83 3.63
CA GLY A 19 -25.39 -3.82 3.11
C GLY A 19 -26.82 -3.58 3.59
N VAL A 20 -27.02 -3.37 4.89
CA VAL A 20 -28.34 -3.11 5.50
C VAL A 20 -28.97 -1.82 4.98
N LEU A 21 -28.17 -0.76 4.84
CA LEU A 21 -28.61 0.55 4.34
C LEU A 21 -28.63 0.63 2.80
N ARG A 22 -28.30 -0.46 2.11
CA ARG A 22 -28.27 -0.52 0.64
C ARG A 22 -27.43 0.60 0.01
N GLY A 23 -26.33 0.97 0.68
CA GLY A 23 -25.42 2.01 0.23
C GLY A 23 -25.94 3.45 0.36
N HIS A 24 -26.94 3.69 1.21
CA HIS A 24 -27.51 5.02 1.43
C HIS A 24 -27.39 5.43 2.89
N CYS A 25 -27.29 6.74 3.13
CA CYS A 25 -27.34 7.26 4.50
C CYS A 25 -28.74 7.09 5.10
N ARG A 26 -28.85 6.62 6.34
CA ARG A 26 -30.12 6.44 7.04
C ARG A 26 -30.94 7.73 7.17
N ASN A 27 -30.26 8.86 7.34
CA ASN A 27 -30.91 10.15 7.64
C ASN A 27 -31.22 10.97 6.38
N CYS A 28 -30.25 11.13 5.47
CA CYS A 28 -30.38 12.01 4.30
C CYS A 28 -30.53 11.27 2.97
N GLN A 29 -30.51 9.93 2.98
CA GLN A 29 -30.64 9.05 1.81
C GLN A 29 -29.58 9.32 0.70
N VAL A 30 -28.54 10.10 0.98
CA VAL A 30 -27.42 10.31 0.05
C VAL A 30 -26.66 8.99 -0.13
N ARG A 31 -26.28 8.67 -1.37
CA ARG A 31 -25.53 7.48 -1.73
C ARG A 31 -24.10 7.54 -1.16
N ILE A 32 -23.72 6.48 -0.45
CA ILE A 32 -22.37 6.30 0.08
C ILE A 32 -21.49 5.75 -1.04
N PRO A 33 -20.34 6.39 -1.38
CA PRO A 33 -19.43 5.89 -2.41
C PRO A 33 -18.90 4.49 -2.10
N LEU A 34 -18.77 3.65 -3.14
CA LEU A 34 -18.28 2.27 -3.02
C LEU A 34 -16.83 2.16 -2.51
N VAL A 35 -16.08 3.25 -2.56
CA VAL A 35 -14.70 3.28 -2.06
C VAL A 35 -14.64 2.94 -0.57
N TYR A 36 -15.61 3.42 0.24
CA TYR A 36 -15.62 3.15 1.68
C TYR A 36 -15.75 1.66 2.01
N PRO A 37 -16.80 0.94 1.57
CA PRO A 37 -16.89 -0.49 1.86
C PRO A 37 -15.79 -1.31 1.16
N ALA A 38 -15.24 -0.86 0.04
CA ALA A 38 -14.11 -1.53 -0.60
C ALA A 38 -12.84 -1.43 0.25
N VAL A 39 -12.52 -0.25 0.80
CA VAL A 39 -11.39 -0.04 1.72
C VAL A 39 -11.57 -0.88 2.98
N GLU A 40 -12.76 -0.90 3.57
CA GLU A 40 -13.07 -1.71 4.75
C GLU A 40 -12.88 -3.21 4.47
N PHE A 41 -13.40 -3.69 3.35
CA PHE A 41 -13.30 -5.09 2.95
C PHE A 41 -11.86 -5.52 2.71
N VAL A 42 -11.12 -4.77 1.91
CA VAL A 42 -9.71 -5.07 1.60
C VAL A 42 -8.87 -5.05 2.87
N THR A 43 -9.07 -4.06 3.74
CA THR A 43 -8.36 -3.99 5.03
C THR A 43 -8.67 -5.21 5.90
N ALA A 44 -9.93 -5.59 6.03
CA ALA A 44 -10.34 -6.75 6.82
C ALA A 44 -9.73 -8.05 6.29
N VAL A 45 -9.75 -8.27 4.96
CA VAL A 45 -9.15 -9.46 4.32
C VAL A 45 -7.65 -9.50 4.54
N LEU A 46 -6.95 -8.38 4.40
CA LEU A 46 -5.50 -8.33 4.61
C LEU A 46 -5.12 -8.57 6.08
N ILE A 47 -5.84 -7.99 7.03
CA ILE A 47 -5.61 -8.23 8.47
C ILE A 47 -5.87 -9.70 8.79
N ALA A 48 -6.96 -10.28 8.32
CA ALA A 48 -7.24 -11.70 8.49
C ALA A 48 -6.13 -12.57 7.86
N GLY A 49 -5.66 -12.22 6.67
CA GLY A 49 -4.53 -12.87 6.00
C GLY A 49 -3.24 -12.82 6.84
N CYS A 50 -2.92 -11.67 7.45
CA CYS A 50 -1.77 -11.54 8.34
C CYS A 50 -1.88 -12.46 9.56
N VAL A 51 -3.06 -12.52 10.19
CA VAL A 51 -3.29 -13.41 11.34
C VAL A 51 -3.19 -14.88 10.95
N LEU A 52 -3.72 -15.25 9.79
CA LEU A 52 -3.64 -16.64 9.30
C LEU A 52 -2.22 -17.05 8.92
N ALA A 53 -1.43 -16.13 8.36
CA ALA A 53 -0.06 -16.40 7.92
C ALA A 53 0.95 -16.41 9.06
N PHE A 54 0.83 -15.46 10.00
CA PHE A 54 1.83 -15.21 11.05
C PHE A 54 1.33 -15.58 12.46
N GLY A 55 0.08 -16.05 12.60
CA GLY A 55 -0.54 -16.33 13.89
C GLY A 55 -0.86 -15.07 14.70
N LEU A 56 -1.16 -15.23 15.99
CA LEU A 56 -1.38 -14.11 16.91
C LEU A 56 -0.04 -13.65 17.53
N THR A 57 0.80 -13.04 16.72
CA THR A 57 2.15 -12.60 17.07
C THR A 57 2.31 -11.09 16.92
N VAL A 58 3.38 -10.52 17.44
CA VAL A 58 3.77 -9.13 17.20
C VAL A 58 4.02 -8.89 15.71
N GLU A 59 4.56 -9.90 15.03
CA GLU A 59 4.78 -9.86 13.58
C GLU A 59 3.47 -9.67 12.82
N ALA A 60 2.44 -10.46 13.15
CA ALA A 60 1.12 -10.28 12.56
C ALA A 60 0.53 -8.88 12.82
N ALA A 61 0.76 -8.31 14.00
CA ALA A 61 0.30 -6.96 14.33
C ALA A 61 1.02 -5.89 13.49
N VAL A 62 2.34 -6.01 13.33
CA VAL A 62 3.14 -5.10 12.48
C VAL A 62 2.73 -5.24 11.01
N ALA A 63 2.56 -6.47 10.52
CA ALA A 63 2.11 -6.75 9.16
C ALA A 63 0.70 -6.21 8.89
N ALA A 64 -0.24 -6.40 9.84
CA ALA A 64 -1.60 -5.87 9.75
C ALA A 64 -1.61 -4.33 9.73
N PHE A 65 -0.82 -3.69 10.58
CA PHE A 65 -0.64 -2.23 10.57
C PHE A 65 -0.06 -1.75 9.24
N PHE A 66 0.97 -2.44 8.73
CA PHE A 66 1.57 -2.16 7.43
C PHE A 66 0.53 -2.22 6.31
N CYS A 67 -0.26 -3.30 6.24
CA CYS A 67 -1.33 -3.45 5.26
C CYS A 67 -2.40 -2.35 5.37
N ALA A 68 -2.83 -2.00 6.59
CA ALA A 68 -3.81 -0.94 6.81
C ALA A 68 -3.33 0.43 6.29
N VAL A 69 -2.06 0.77 6.53
CA VAL A 69 -1.45 1.99 6.01
C VAL A 69 -1.35 1.96 4.48
N LEU A 70 -0.97 0.82 3.88
CA LEU A 70 -0.92 0.68 2.42
C LEU A 70 -2.30 0.88 1.78
N VAL A 71 -3.36 0.32 2.35
CA VAL A 71 -4.72 0.50 1.86
C VAL A 71 -5.14 1.97 1.97
N ALA A 72 -4.90 2.61 3.11
CA ALA A 72 -5.22 4.03 3.31
C ALA A 72 -4.47 4.94 2.32
N VAL A 73 -3.15 4.73 2.15
CA VAL A 73 -2.33 5.50 1.20
C VAL A 73 -2.78 5.25 -0.24
N SER A 74 -3.11 4.00 -0.58
CA SER A 74 -3.60 3.67 -1.93
C SER A 74 -4.93 4.34 -2.24
N ALA A 75 -5.87 4.37 -1.28
CA ALA A 75 -7.16 5.04 -1.45
C ALA A 75 -6.97 6.55 -1.65
N ILE A 76 -6.09 7.19 -0.87
CA ILE A 76 -5.77 8.62 -1.00
C ILE A 76 -5.08 8.90 -2.34
N ASP A 77 -4.14 8.05 -2.77
CA ASP A 77 -3.42 8.24 -4.02
C ASP A 77 -4.32 8.06 -5.25
N LEU A 78 -5.28 7.13 -5.20
CA LEU A 78 -6.29 6.96 -6.25
C LEU A 78 -7.20 8.18 -6.40
N GLU A 79 -7.55 8.84 -5.29
CA GLU A 79 -8.48 9.98 -5.30
C GLU A 79 -7.76 11.31 -5.53
N HIS A 80 -6.63 11.52 -4.84
CA HIS A 80 -5.95 12.81 -4.76
C HIS A 80 -4.58 12.83 -5.46
N ARG A 81 -4.02 11.67 -5.82
CA ARG A 81 -2.67 11.50 -6.38
C ARG A 81 -1.58 12.07 -5.47
N ILE A 82 -1.74 11.87 -4.17
CA ILE A 82 -0.83 12.38 -3.14
C ILE A 82 -0.57 11.27 -2.11
N ILE A 83 0.69 11.08 -1.76
CA ILE A 83 1.09 10.22 -0.65
C ILE A 83 1.35 11.11 0.57
N PRO A 84 0.49 11.05 1.61
CA PRO A 84 0.55 11.98 2.73
C PRO A 84 1.72 11.68 3.67
N ASN A 85 2.66 12.62 3.78
CA ASN A 85 3.82 12.52 4.69
C ASN A 85 3.42 12.31 6.15
N ARG A 86 2.27 12.88 6.55
CA ARG A 86 1.73 12.78 7.93
C ARG A 86 1.34 11.35 8.31
N ILE A 87 1.11 10.48 7.33
CA ILE A 87 0.80 9.06 7.54
C ILE A 87 2.06 8.22 7.36
N VAL A 88 2.74 8.37 6.22
CA VAL A 88 3.84 7.49 5.83
C VAL A 88 5.06 7.62 6.74
N LEU A 89 5.47 8.84 7.10
CA LEU A 89 6.68 9.03 7.91
C LEU A 89 6.56 8.50 9.34
N PRO A 90 5.49 8.79 10.11
CA PRO A 90 5.33 8.22 11.44
C PRO A 90 5.09 6.71 11.39
N ALA A 91 4.39 6.20 10.38
CA ALA A 91 4.21 4.77 10.17
C ALA A 91 5.56 4.07 9.89
N THR A 92 6.43 4.68 9.09
CA THR A 92 7.80 4.18 8.85
C THR A 92 8.59 4.08 10.14
N ALA A 93 8.59 5.14 10.95
CA ALA A 93 9.31 5.16 12.23
C ALA A 93 8.80 4.06 13.18
N LEU A 94 7.46 3.91 13.28
CA LEU A 94 6.84 2.90 14.14
C LEU A 94 7.20 1.49 13.71
N VAL A 95 7.06 1.17 12.43
CA VAL A 95 7.37 -0.17 11.89
C VAL A 95 8.87 -0.47 12.00
N LEU A 96 9.72 0.50 11.70
CA LEU A 96 11.17 0.33 11.82
C LEU A 96 11.58 0.04 13.28
N VAL A 97 11.06 0.80 14.23
CA VAL A 97 11.33 0.58 15.65
C VAL A 97 10.80 -0.78 16.10
N ALA A 98 9.59 -1.17 15.70
CA ALA A 98 9.01 -2.45 16.05
C ALA A 98 9.83 -3.64 15.51
N ASN A 99 10.28 -3.58 14.27
CA ASN A 99 11.09 -4.63 13.67
C ASN A 99 12.51 -4.67 14.26
N MET A 100 13.15 -3.52 14.47
CA MET A 100 14.46 -3.47 15.14
C MET A 100 14.41 -3.91 16.60
N ALA A 101 13.28 -3.71 17.30
CA ALA A 101 13.11 -4.20 18.66
C ALA A 101 12.93 -5.73 18.73
N ARG A 102 12.38 -6.34 17.66
CA ARG A 102 12.24 -7.80 17.53
C ARG A 102 13.57 -8.45 17.20
N ASP A 103 14.24 -7.95 16.20
CA ASP A 103 15.48 -8.49 15.66
C ASP A 103 16.49 -7.36 15.61
N LEU A 104 17.40 -7.24 16.50
CA LEU A 104 18.42 -6.19 16.56
C LEU A 104 19.32 -6.17 15.29
N SER A 105 18.69 -6.28 14.12
CA SER A 105 19.33 -6.36 12.82
C SER A 105 19.28 -5.02 12.10
N PRO A 106 20.38 -4.54 11.50
CA PRO A 106 20.39 -3.37 10.65
C PRO A 106 19.65 -3.58 9.32
N GLU A 107 19.23 -4.80 9.02
CA GLU A 107 18.59 -5.18 7.75
C GLU A 107 17.38 -4.28 7.42
N TRP A 108 16.52 -4.03 8.41
CA TRP A 108 15.32 -3.21 8.24
C TRP A 108 15.62 -1.78 7.82
N ALA A 109 16.63 -1.17 8.45
CA ALA A 109 17.07 0.18 8.11
C ALA A 109 17.77 0.22 6.74
N LEU A 110 18.62 -0.76 6.45
CA LEU A 110 19.31 -0.87 5.17
C LEU A 110 18.33 -1.11 4.02
N ALA A 111 17.34 -1.97 4.21
CA ALA A 111 16.30 -2.23 3.22
C ALA A 111 15.43 -0.99 2.98
N ALA A 112 15.07 -0.25 4.03
CA ALA A 112 14.37 1.02 3.91
C ALA A 112 15.16 2.04 3.08
N LEU A 113 16.43 2.20 3.37
CA LEU A 113 17.31 3.09 2.62
C LEU A 113 17.57 2.61 1.20
N ALA A 114 17.75 1.31 0.99
CA ALA A 114 17.96 0.74 -0.35
C ALA A 114 16.74 0.89 -1.25
N GLY A 115 15.55 0.55 -0.74
CA GLY A 115 14.30 0.69 -1.50
C GLY A 115 13.98 2.15 -1.85
N SER A 116 14.09 3.05 -0.86
CA SER A 116 13.89 4.48 -1.11
C SER A 116 15.00 5.08 -1.99
N GLY A 117 16.25 4.69 -1.79
CA GLY A 117 17.39 5.14 -2.58
C GLY A 117 17.28 4.73 -4.05
N PHE A 118 16.78 3.51 -4.32
CA PHE A 118 16.52 3.05 -5.68
C PHE A 118 15.49 3.93 -6.39
N LEU A 119 14.32 4.18 -5.76
CA LEU A 119 13.32 5.06 -6.36
C LEU A 119 13.76 6.52 -6.39
N PHE A 120 14.54 6.97 -5.42
CA PHE A 120 15.12 8.31 -5.44
C PHE A 120 16.09 8.49 -6.62
N ALA A 121 16.96 7.52 -6.87
CA ALA A 121 17.85 7.55 -8.03
C ALA A 121 17.04 7.58 -9.35
N ALA A 122 15.98 6.78 -9.45
CA ALA A 122 15.06 6.82 -10.60
C ALA A 122 14.37 8.19 -10.75
N ALA A 123 13.98 8.82 -9.65
CA ALA A 123 13.39 10.17 -9.65
C ALA A 123 14.39 11.26 -10.07
N LEU A 124 15.68 11.11 -9.74
CA LEU A 124 16.73 12.02 -10.20
C LEU A 124 16.97 11.91 -11.71
N VAL A 125 16.92 10.67 -12.25
CA VAL A 125 17.09 10.44 -13.69
C VAL A 125 15.89 10.93 -14.49
N TYR A 126 14.68 10.75 -13.96
CA TYR A 126 13.43 11.14 -14.63
C TYR A 126 12.45 11.86 -13.68
N PRO A 127 12.74 13.13 -13.34
CA PRO A 127 11.96 13.88 -12.34
C PRO A 127 10.48 14.09 -12.72
N ALA A 128 10.16 14.09 -14.01
CA ALA A 128 8.79 14.27 -14.48
C ALA A 128 7.92 13.00 -14.34
N GLY A 129 8.53 11.85 -14.09
CA GLY A 129 7.84 10.56 -14.08
C GLY A 129 7.59 9.95 -12.70
N MET A 130 8.24 10.45 -11.65
CA MET A 130 8.17 9.85 -10.32
C MET A 130 8.01 10.90 -9.23
N GLY A 131 7.01 10.72 -8.37
CA GLY A 131 6.75 11.59 -7.23
C GLY A 131 7.67 11.30 -6.04
N MET A 132 8.06 12.34 -5.30
CA MET A 132 8.77 12.17 -4.02
C MET A 132 7.96 11.41 -2.97
N GLY A 133 6.65 11.31 -3.16
CA GLY A 133 5.77 10.47 -2.35
C GLY A 133 6.10 8.99 -2.44
N ASP A 134 6.34 8.50 -3.68
CA ASP A 134 6.67 7.10 -3.95
C ASP A 134 8.00 6.69 -3.31
N VAL A 135 8.98 7.60 -3.30
CA VAL A 135 10.27 7.42 -2.61
C VAL A 135 10.07 7.18 -1.10
N LYS A 136 9.19 7.98 -0.47
CA LYS A 136 8.87 7.82 0.96
C LYS A 136 8.04 6.57 1.22
N LEU A 137 7.15 6.20 0.30
CA LEU A 137 6.42 4.95 0.38
C LEU A 137 7.38 3.75 0.30
N ALA A 138 8.39 3.79 -0.57
CA ALA A 138 9.43 2.77 -0.65
C ALA A 138 10.28 2.68 0.64
N LEU A 139 10.51 3.80 1.33
CA LEU A 139 11.14 3.81 2.65
C LEU A 139 10.31 3.01 3.66
N PHE A 140 8.99 3.25 3.68
CA PHE A 140 8.05 2.52 4.52
C PHE A 140 8.01 1.02 4.18
N MET A 141 7.97 0.70 2.88
CA MET A 141 7.99 -0.68 2.39
C MET A 141 9.26 -1.41 2.85
N GLY A 142 10.43 -0.79 2.70
CA GLY A 142 11.70 -1.39 3.12
C GLY A 142 11.79 -1.58 4.64
N ALA A 143 11.27 -0.64 5.43
CA ALA A 143 11.20 -0.75 6.89
C ALA A 143 10.30 -1.92 7.36
N ALA A 144 9.28 -2.28 6.58
CA ALA A 144 8.35 -3.35 6.90
C ALA A 144 8.75 -4.72 6.33
N LEU A 145 9.32 -4.75 5.14
CA LEU A 145 9.56 -5.95 4.35
C LEU A 145 11.02 -6.45 4.42
N GLY A 146 11.95 -5.63 4.91
CA GLY A 146 13.37 -5.99 4.88
C GLY A 146 13.84 -6.31 3.46
N ARG A 147 14.61 -7.39 3.30
CA ARG A 147 15.17 -7.82 2.01
C ARG A 147 14.14 -8.05 0.91
N THR A 148 12.90 -8.43 1.26
CA THR A 148 11.83 -8.70 0.27
C THR A 148 11.26 -7.42 -0.35
N VAL A 149 11.72 -6.23 0.06
CA VAL A 149 11.38 -4.96 -0.60
C VAL A 149 11.75 -4.94 -2.08
N SER A 150 12.81 -5.66 -2.47
CA SER A 150 13.20 -5.83 -3.87
C SER A 150 12.10 -6.51 -4.70
N VAL A 151 11.49 -7.55 -4.15
CA VAL A 151 10.35 -8.25 -4.75
C VAL A 151 9.13 -7.31 -4.83
N ALA A 152 8.86 -6.56 -3.76
CA ALA A 152 7.76 -5.59 -3.73
C ALA A 152 7.88 -4.54 -4.83
N LEU A 153 9.07 -3.95 -4.99
CA LEU A 153 9.35 -2.95 -6.03
C LEU A 153 9.24 -3.56 -7.43
N MET A 154 9.80 -4.75 -7.64
CA MET A 154 9.74 -5.44 -8.93
C MET A 154 8.29 -5.73 -9.33
N VAL A 155 7.52 -6.36 -8.45
CA VAL A 155 6.11 -6.70 -8.72
C VAL A 155 5.27 -5.43 -8.89
N GLY A 156 5.47 -4.41 -8.04
CA GLY A 156 4.77 -3.14 -8.14
C GLY A 156 5.03 -2.42 -9.45
N MET A 157 6.29 -2.36 -9.90
CA MET A 157 6.66 -1.75 -11.17
C MET A 157 6.07 -2.52 -12.36
N LEU A 158 6.13 -3.87 -12.34
CA LEU A 158 5.53 -4.69 -13.38
C LEU A 158 4.01 -4.50 -13.44
N ALA A 159 3.34 -4.45 -12.29
CA ALA A 159 1.91 -4.20 -12.22
C ALA A 159 1.54 -2.82 -12.78
N ALA A 160 2.34 -1.79 -12.51
CA ALA A 160 2.12 -0.44 -13.03
C ALA A 160 2.35 -0.34 -14.56
N MET A 161 3.17 -1.22 -15.13
CA MET A 161 3.37 -1.28 -16.59
C MET A 161 2.08 -1.66 -17.33
N ILE A 162 1.20 -2.47 -16.73
CA ILE A 162 -0.04 -2.94 -17.39
C ILE A 162 -0.93 -1.75 -17.81
N PRO A 163 -1.39 -0.87 -16.90
CA PRO A 163 -2.16 0.30 -17.28
C PRO A 163 -1.33 1.30 -18.10
N GLY A 164 -0.02 1.39 -17.86
CA GLY A 164 0.88 2.21 -18.66
C GLY A 164 0.89 1.84 -20.14
N ILE A 165 1.06 0.56 -20.43
CA ILE A 165 1.03 0.03 -21.81
C ILE A 165 -0.36 0.18 -22.43
N TYR A 166 -1.42 -0.11 -21.65
CA TYR A 166 -2.79 0.07 -22.14
C TYR A 166 -3.10 1.53 -22.54
N LEU A 167 -2.70 2.49 -21.70
CA LEU A 167 -2.90 3.92 -22.00
C LEU A 167 -2.06 4.36 -23.20
N LEU A 168 -0.83 3.87 -23.31
CA LEU A 168 0.05 4.18 -24.44
C LEU A 168 -0.52 3.63 -25.75
N ALA A 169 -1.03 2.41 -25.74
CA ALA A 169 -1.65 1.79 -26.91
C ALA A 169 -2.92 2.52 -27.36
N ARG A 170 -3.70 3.07 -26.39
CA ARG A 170 -4.97 3.72 -26.69
C ARG A 170 -4.86 5.21 -27.02
N HIS A 171 -3.92 5.93 -26.42
CA HIS A 171 -3.79 7.39 -26.54
C HIS A 171 -2.45 7.84 -27.15
N GLY A 172 -1.58 6.92 -27.52
CA GLY A 172 -0.27 7.23 -28.13
C GLY A 172 0.58 8.14 -27.24
N SER A 173 1.29 9.09 -27.84
CA SER A 173 2.18 10.02 -27.13
C SER A 173 1.49 10.90 -26.07
N LYS A 174 0.17 11.11 -26.18
CA LYS A 174 -0.62 11.87 -25.19
C LYS A 174 -0.70 11.15 -23.83
N ALA A 175 -0.58 9.82 -23.83
CA ALA A 175 -0.59 9.01 -22.60
C ALA A 175 0.52 9.40 -21.61
N ARG A 176 1.68 9.86 -22.11
CA ARG A 176 2.82 10.30 -21.27
C ARG A 176 2.50 11.48 -20.35
N LYS A 177 1.45 12.25 -20.65
CA LYS A 177 0.97 13.35 -19.81
C LYS A 177 -0.15 12.92 -18.83
N MET A 178 -0.65 11.70 -18.97
CA MET A 178 -1.68 11.15 -18.11
C MET A 178 -0.98 10.45 -16.93
N GLY A 179 -0.85 11.17 -15.81
CA GLY A 179 -0.26 10.58 -14.58
C GLY A 179 -1.10 9.39 -14.11
N ILE A 180 -0.44 8.26 -13.85
CA ILE A 180 -1.04 7.08 -13.22
C ILE A 180 -0.65 7.12 -11.74
N PRO A 181 -1.60 6.95 -10.78
CA PRO A 181 -1.24 6.82 -9.38
C PRO A 181 -0.38 5.57 -9.20
N PHE A 182 0.85 5.74 -8.70
CA PHE A 182 1.81 4.65 -8.58
C PHE A 182 1.71 3.91 -7.24
N GLY A 183 1.24 4.60 -6.20
CA GLY A 183 1.07 4.06 -4.85
C GLY A 183 0.29 2.74 -4.76
N PRO A 184 -0.87 2.58 -5.41
CA PRO A 184 -1.63 1.33 -5.39
C PRO A 184 -0.85 0.13 -5.97
N PHE A 185 -0.03 0.34 -6.99
CA PHE A 185 0.79 -0.73 -7.58
C PHE A 185 1.93 -1.14 -6.65
N LEU A 186 2.57 -0.16 -6.00
CA LEU A 186 3.55 -0.42 -4.95
C LEU A 186 2.91 -1.17 -3.77
N ALA A 187 1.69 -0.83 -3.39
CA ALA A 187 0.95 -1.52 -2.34
C ALA A 187 0.66 -2.98 -2.73
N ILE A 188 0.22 -3.25 -3.97
CA ILE A 188 0.03 -4.62 -4.47
C ILE A 188 1.35 -5.40 -4.41
N GLY A 189 2.44 -4.81 -4.91
CA GLY A 189 3.77 -5.43 -4.82
C GLY A 189 4.19 -5.72 -3.39
N SER A 190 3.89 -4.81 -2.46
CA SER A 190 4.18 -4.97 -1.04
C SER A 190 3.39 -6.12 -0.40
N VAL A 191 2.11 -6.25 -0.72
CA VAL A 191 1.27 -7.38 -0.23
C VAL A 191 1.80 -8.70 -0.77
N VAL A 192 2.15 -8.77 -2.06
CA VAL A 192 2.77 -9.98 -2.63
C VAL A 192 4.08 -10.31 -1.94
N ALA A 193 4.94 -9.32 -1.71
CA ALA A 193 6.22 -9.53 -1.03
C ALA A 193 6.06 -9.91 0.45
N LEU A 194 5.03 -9.42 1.13
CA LEU A 194 4.74 -9.76 2.52
C LEU A 194 4.42 -11.25 2.68
N PHE A 195 3.61 -11.82 1.79
CA PHE A 195 3.16 -13.21 1.91
C PHE A 195 4.03 -14.22 1.17
N TRP A 196 4.64 -13.82 0.07
CA TRP A 196 5.41 -14.73 -0.81
C TRP A 196 6.82 -14.24 -1.14
N GLY A 197 7.25 -13.11 -0.57
CA GLY A 197 8.53 -12.49 -0.91
C GLY A 197 9.73 -13.38 -0.68
N ASP A 198 9.79 -14.10 0.43
CA ASP A 198 10.89 -15.02 0.73
C ASP A 198 10.91 -16.22 -0.21
N ALA A 199 9.75 -16.78 -0.56
CA ALA A 199 9.65 -17.87 -1.51
C ALA A 199 10.13 -17.44 -2.92
N ILE A 200 9.71 -16.26 -3.38
CA ILE A 200 10.11 -15.70 -4.67
C ILE A 200 11.61 -15.40 -4.69
N LEU A 201 12.12 -14.77 -3.63
CA LEU A 201 13.52 -14.40 -3.53
C LEU A 201 14.41 -15.64 -3.49
N ASN A 202 14.05 -16.67 -2.70
CA ASN A 202 14.81 -17.91 -2.62
C ASN A 202 14.76 -18.69 -3.93
N ALA A 203 13.61 -18.77 -4.60
CA ALA A 203 13.51 -19.41 -5.93
C ALA A 203 14.41 -18.71 -6.95
N TYR A 204 14.49 -17.37 -6.92
CA TYR A 204 15.39 -16.63 -7.80
C TYR A 204 16.87 -16.91 -7.50
N LEU A 205 17.26 -16.92 -6.23
CA LEU A 205 18.64 -17.16 -5.80
C LEU A 205 19.11 -18.59 -6.12
N THR A 206 18.22 -19.60 -5.99
CA THR A 206 18.54 -20.98 -6.32
C THR A 206 18.70 -21.23 -7.83
N THR A 207 18.09 -20.41 -8.68
CA THR A 207 18.25 -20.50 -10.14
C THR A 207 19.58 -19.88 -10.64
N LEU A 208 20.25 -19.10 -9.80
CA LEU A 208 21.54 -18.46 -10.13
C LEU A 208 22.77 -19.31 -9.72
N HIS A 209 22.55 -20.35 -8.96
CA HIS A 209 23.56 -21.32 -8.51
C HIS A 209 23.37 -22.67 -9.19
#